data_1f6ed0d1eb6e78d7041952914db59f28
#
_entry.id   1f6ed0d1eb6e78d7041952914db59f28
#
_cell.length_a   1.000
_cell.length_b   1.000
_cell.length_c   1.000
_cell.angle_alpha   90.00
_cell.angle_beta   90.00
_cell.angle_gamma   90.00
#
_symmetry.space_group_name_H-M   'P 1'
#
loop_
_entity.id
_entity.type
_entity.pdbx_description
1 polymer ?
#
loop_
_entity_poly.entity_id
_entity_poly.type
_entity_poly.pdbx_seq_one_letter_code
_entity_poly.pdbx_strand_id
1 'polypeptide(L)'
;MNARASAVEKKRNPITAVTAENIKTSKGLRFSGSFFADCIGDAAIGYLAGADLRYGREGKGETGQAMAPEKADKMVMGASVMWYSRQNEKERPFPDCP
;
A
#
# COMPACT_ATOMS: atom_id res chain seq x y z
N MET A 1 1.73 11.70 -11.42
CA MET A 1 2.78 10.92 -12.14
C MET A 1 2.29 9.49 -12.24
N ASN A 2 2.28 8.89 -13.43
CA ASN A 2 1.83 7.50 -13.62
C ASN A 2 3.04 6.56 -13.50
N ALA A 3 3.54 6.37 -12.30
CA ALA A 3 4.73 5.55 -12.05
C ALA A 3 4.50 4.62 -10.86
N ARG A 4 4.98 3.38 -10.98
CA ARG A 4 4.95 2.34 -9.94
C ARG A 4 6.38 2.03 -9.51
N ALA A 5 6.65 2.06 -8.23
CA ALA A 5 7.94 1.62 -7.69
C ALA A 5 8.16 0.13 -7.99
N SER A 6 9.33 -0.20 -8.54
CA SER A 6 9.67 -1.55 -9.00
C SER A 6 10.94 -2.12 -8.38
N ALA A 7 11.86 -1.27 -7.92
CA ALA A 7 13.09 -1.71 -7.29
C ALA A 7 13.65 -0.67 -6.32
N VAL A 8 14.52 -1.15 -5.42
CA VAL A 8 15.21 -0.32 -4.44
C VAL A 8 16.71 -0.63 -4.50
N GLU A 9 17.53 0.41 -4.55
CA GLU A 9 18.97 0.31 -4.44
C GLU A 9 19.40 0.67 -3.03
N LYS A 10 20.28 -0.15 -2.45
CA LYS A 10 20.84 0.06 -1.11
C LYS A 10 22.36 0.05 -1.11
N LYS A 11 22.94 0.83 -0.21
CA LYS A 11 24.35 0.72 0.14
C LYS A 11 24.45 0.28 1.60
N ARG A 12 24.62 -1.02 1.82
CA ARG A 12 24.41 -1.67 3.13
C ARG A 12 22.95 -1.52 3.56
N ASN A 13 22.65 -0.77 4.63
CA ASN A 13 21.29 -0.52 5.12
C ASN A 13 20.56 0.65 4.47
N PRO A 14 21.18 1.85 4.25
CA PRO A 14 20.46 2.97 3.70
C PRO A 14 20.06 2.74 2.23
N ILE A 15 18.83 3.15 1.90
CA ILE A 15 18.34 3.24 0.53
C ILE A 15 19.05 4.40 -0.14
N THR A 16 19.57 4.19 -1.34
CA THR A 16 20.26 5.21 -2.13
C THR A 16 19.47 5.67 -3.35
N ALA A 17 18.61 4.80 -3.87
CA ALA A 17 17.68 5.14 -4.94
C ALA A 17 16.48 4.20 -4.95
N VAL A 18 15.39 4.70 -5.54
CA VAL A 18 14.20 3.93 -5.87
C VAL A 18 13.98 4.01 -7.38
N THR A 19 13.81 2.87 -8.01
CA THR A 19 13.44 2.77 -9.41
C THR A 19 11.92 2.61 -9.51
N ALA A 20 11.33 3.34 -10.42
CA ALA A 20 9.92 3.24 -10.75
C ALA A 20 9.75 3.07 -12.26
N GLU A 21 8.69 2.44 -12.67
CA GLU A 21 8.32 2.26 -14.05
C GLU A 21 7.07 3.10 -14.36
N ASN A 22 7.13 3.87 -15.45
CA ASN A 22 5.96 4.59 -15.93
C ASN A 22 4.97 3.60 -16.56
N ILE A 23 3.77 3.47 -15.96
CA ILE A 23 2.78 2.46 -16.35
C ILE A 23 2.18 2.68 -17.76
N LYS A 24 2.33 3.86 -18.34
CA LYS A 24 1.84 4.16 -19.71
C LYS A 24 2.89 3.96 -20.78
N THR A 25 4.15 4.18 -20.45
CA THR A 25 5.24 4.19 -21.45
C THR A 25 6.30 3.13 -21.21
N SER A 26 6.19 2.38 -20.11
CA SER A 26 7.19 1.39 -19.64
C SER A 26 8.60 1.96 -19.48
N LYS A 27 8.74 3.27 -19.42
CA LYS A 27 10.03 3.92 -19.20
C LYS A 27 10.40 3.84 -17.73
N GLY A 28 11.62 3.39 -17.45
CA GLY A 28 12.21 3.39 -16.12
C GLY A 28 12.55 4.81 -15.66
N LEU A 29 12.28 5.10 -14.40
CA LEU A 29 12.61 6.34 -13.71
C LEU A 29 13.41 5.98 -12.47
N ARG A 30 14.50 6.66 -12.21
CA ARG A 30 15.34 6.45 -11.03
C ARG A 30 15.37 7.71 -10.18
N PHE A 31 15.00 7.56 -8.92
CA PHE A 31 14.96 8.65 -7.95
C PHE A 31 16.04 8.40 -6.89
N SER A 32 17.00 9.28 -6.76
CA SER A 32 18.03 9.24 -5.70
C SER A 32 17.75 10.32 -4.66
N GLY A 33 18.09 10.04 -3.41
CA GLY A 33 17.85 10.95 -2.30
C GLY A 33 18.55 10.50 -1.03
N SER A 34 18.56 11.35 -0.03
CA SER A 34 19.08 11.05 1.30
C SER A 34 18.01 10.43 2.22
N PHE A 35 16.75 10.70 1.94
CA PHE A 35 15.59 10.20 2.69
C PHE A 35 14.51 9.73 1.74
N PHE A 36 13.82 8.67 2.12
CA PHE A 36 12.68 8.11 1.39
C PHE A 36 11.53 7.89 2.36
N ALA A 37 10.33 8.30 1.97
CA ALA A 37 9.11 8.02 2.70
C ALA A 37 8.26 7.03 1.89
N ASP A 38 7.93 5.90 2.48
CA ASP A 38 7.01 4.93 1.90
C ASP A 38 5.60 5.21 2.42
N CYS A 39 4.78 5.82 1.57
CA CYS A 39 3.37 6.11 1.83
C CYS A 39 2.45 5.22 0.98
N ILE A 40 2.97 4.11 0.46
CA ILE A 40 2.23 3.14 -0.32
C ILE A 40 1.46 2.23 0.66
N GLY A 41 0.17 1.99 0.39
CA GLY A 41 -0.71 1.24 1.30
C GLY A 41 -0.18 -0.13 1.75
N ASP A 42 0.60 -0.81 0.90
CA ASP A 42 1.14 -2.15 1.17
C ASP A 42 2.64 -2.15 1.52
N ALA A 43 3.23 -1.01 1.85
CA ALA A 43 4.65 -0.86 2.21
C ALA A 43 5.61 -1.52 1.18
N ALA A 44 5.33 -1.33 -0.11
CA ALA A 44 6.05 -2.02 -1.18
C ALA A 44 7.54 -1.67 -1.22
N ILE A 45 7.92 -0.42 -0.95
CA ILE A 45 9.32 0.02 -0.90
C ILE A 45 10.02 -0.59 0.31
N GLY A 46 9.36 -0.63 1.47
CA GLY A 46 9.87 -1.30 2.66
C GLY A 46 10.16 -2.77 2.41
N TYR A 47 9.24 -3.48 1.77
CA TYR A 47 9.41 -4.87 1.36
C TYR A 47 10.60 -5.05 0.40
N LEU A 48 10.67 -4.27 -0.67
CA LEU A 48 11.77 -4.31 -1.64
C LEU A 48 13.12 -3.94 -1.02
N ALA A 49 13.11 -3.11 0.01
CA ALA A 49 14.31 -2.77 0.78
C ALA A 49 14.73 -3.87 1.76
N GLY A 50 13.93 -4.90 1.96
CA GLY A 50 14.19 -5.96 2.94
C GLY A 50 14.09 -5.47 4.37
N ALA A 51 13.16 -4.54 4.64
CA ALA A 51 12.82 -4.14 6.00
C ALA A 51 12.04 -5.25 6.71
N ASP A 52 12.12 -5.27 8.04
CA ASP A 52 11.29 -6.16 8.84
C ASP A 52 9.82 -5.78 8.69
N LEU A 53 9.02 -6.71 8.19
CA LEU A 53 7.60 -6.53 7.97
C LEU A 53 6.78 -7.50 8.81
N ARG A 54 5.66 -7.01 9.32
CA ARG A 54 4.62 -7.86 9.89
C ARG A 54 3.44 -7.95 8.93
N TYR A 55 2.85 -9.12 8.86
CA TYR A 55 1.74 -9.41 7.99
C TYR A 55 0.67 -10.18 8.77
N GLY A 56 -0.58 -9.74 8.64
CA GLY A 56 -1.70 -10.34 9.34
C GLY A 56 -2.05 -9.62 10.63
N ARG A 57 -2.78 -10.32 11.52
CA ARG A 57 -3.20 -9.78 12.81
C ARG A 57 -2.31 -10.29 13.93
N GLU A 58 -1.97 -9.40 14.85
CA GLU A 58 -1.24 -9.74 16.07
C GLU A 58 -2.15 -10.47 17.07
N GLY A 59 -1.55 -11.34 17.87
CA GLY A 59 -2.26 -12.03 18.92
C GLY A 59 -2.47 -11.14 20.15
N LYS A 60 -3.54 -11.40 20.91
CA LYS A 60 -3.89 -10.66 22.11
C LYS A 60 -2.76 -10.60 23.14
N GLY A 61 -1.97 -11.68 23.23
CA GLY A 61 -0.82 -11.74 24.13
C GLY A 61 0.33 -10.81 23.75
N GLU A 62 0.38 -10.33 22.49
CA GLU A 62 1.44 -9.44 22.01
C GLU A 62 1.15 -7.96 22.30
N THR A 63 -0.09 -7.55 22.13
CA THR A 63 -0.48 -6.13 22.19
C THR A 63 -1.45 -5.80 23.30
N GLY A 64 -2.07 -6.80 23.93
CA GLY A 64 -3.08 -6.60 24.96
C GLY A 64 -4.40 -6.00 24.46
N GLN A 65 -4.61 -5.92 23.16
CA GLN A 65 -5.83 -5.35 22.59
C GLN A 65 -7.02 -6.28 22.80
N ALA A 66 -8.12 -5.74 23.35
CA ALA A 66 -9.31 -6.53 23.67
C ALA A 66 -9.93 -7.23 22.45
N MET A 67 -9.86 -6.60 21.27
CA MET A 67 -10.44 -7.12 20.02
C MET A 67 -9.47 -7.96 19.19
N ALA A 68 -8.22 -8.13 19.64
CA ALA A 68 -7.26 -8.97 18.95
C ALA A 68 -7.64 -10.46 19.06
N PRO A 69 -7.32 -11.28 18.05
CA PRO A 69 -7.50 -12.73 18.13
C PRO A 69 -6.61 -13.33 19.24
N GLU A 70 -7.00 -14.46 19.79
CA GLU A 70 -6.21 -15.14 20.82
C GLU A 70 -4.79 -15.51 20.32
N LYS A 71 -4.68 -15.87 19.05
CA LYS A 71 -3.40 -16.17 18.40
C LYS A 71 -3.25 -15.32 17.14
N ALA A 72 -2.02 -14.90 16.87
CA ALA A 72 -1.67 -14.21 15.62
C ALA A 72 -2.06 -15.08 14.41
N ASP A 73 -2.54 -14.43 13.36
CA ASP A 73 -2.91 -15.08 12.11
C ASP A 73 -2.45 -14.27 10.88
N LYS A 74 -2.69 -14.79 9.69
CA LYS A 74 -2.32 -14.14 8.43
C LYS A 74 -3.48 -13.40 7.77
N MET A 75 -4.56 -13.13 8.50
CA MET A 75 -5.69 -12.39 7.94
C MET A 75 -5.36 -10.92 7.78
N VAL A 76 -5.69 -10.37 6.64
CA VAL A 76 -5.59 -8.94 6.32
C VAL A 76 -6.96 -8.39 5.97
N MET A 77 -7.07 -7.07 5.87
CA MET A 77 -8.29 -6.45 5.37
C MET A 77 -8.59 -6.93 3.96
N GLY A 78 -9.83 -7.32 3.73
CA GLY A 78 -10.30 -7.68 2.39
C GLY A 78 -10.28 -6.49 1.44
N ALA A 79 -10.19 -6.77 0.15
CA ALA A 79 -10.41 -5.76 -0.87
C ALA A 79 -11.84 -5.21 -0.74
N SER A 80 -11.94 -3.90 -0.60
CA SER A 80 -13.22 -3.22 -0.41
C SER A 80 -13.39 -2.11 -1.43
N VAL A 81 -14.58 -2.04 -2.00
CA VAL A 81 -15.00 -0.89 -2.80
C VAL A 81 -16.00 -0.10 -1.95
N MET A 82 -15.67 1.15 -1.68
CA MET A 82 -16.58 2.04 -0.96
C MET A 82 -17.28 2.96 -1.93
N TRP A 83 -18.57 3.13 -1.71
CA TRP A 83 -19.36 4.13 -2.44
C TRP A 83 -20.26 4.87 -1.47
N TYR A 84 -20.59 6.08 -1.84
CA TYR A 84 -21.59 6.88 -1.15
C TYR A 84 -22.86 6.92 -1.98
N SER A 85 -23.99 6.64 -1.36
CA SER A 85 -25.30 6.74 -2.00
C SER A 85 -26.18 7.73 -1.24
N ARG A 86 -27.06 8.37 -1.97
CA ARG A 86 -28.08 9.25 -1.43
C ARG A 86 -29.43 8.84 -2.00
N GLN A 87 -30.39 8.64 -1.12
CA GLN A 87 -31.77 8.45 -1.56
C GLN A 87 -32.34 9.79 -2.07
N ASN A 88 -32.85 9.79 -3.27
CA ASN A 88 -33.53 10.93 -3.85
C ASN A 88 -35.04 10.70 -3.82
N GLU A 89 -35.82 11.79 -3.69
CA GLU A 89 -37.30 11.73 -3.73
C GLU A 89 -37.83 11.40 -5.13
N LYS A 90 -37.04 11.66 -6.17
CA LYS A 90 -37.36 11.37 -7.56
C LYS A 90 -36.33 10.41 -8.15
N GLU A 91 -36.82 9.50 -8.97
CA GLU A 91 -35.96 8.61 -9.75
C GLU A 91 -35.04 9.43 -10.65
N ARG A 92 -33.76 9.03 -10.68
CA ARG A 92 -32.74 9.63 -11.54
C ARG A 92 -32.09 8.54 -12.38
N PRO A 93 -31.82 8.79 -13.67
CA PRO A 93 -31.08 7.86 -14.48
C PRO A 93 -29.66 7.69 -13.93
N PHE A 94 -29.10 6.52 -14.13
CA PHE A 94 -27.70 6.27 -13.82
C PHE A 94 -26.82 7.16 -14.72
N PRO A 95 -25.79 7.83 -14.17
CA PRO A 95 -24.93 8.67 -14.99
C PRO A 95 -24.17 7.81 -16.00
N ASP A 96 -24.05 8.30 -17.23
CA ASP A 96 -23.21 7.67 -18.23
C ASP A 96 -21.74 7.72 -17.77
N CYS A 97 -21.10 6.56 -17.76
CA CYS A 97 -19.67 6.49 -17.50
C CYS A 97 -18.91 6.94 -18.77
N PRO A 98 -17.95 7.87 -18.65
CA PRO A 98 -17.14 8.31 -19.77
C PRO A 98 -16.16 7.23 -20.27
#